data_89ea7d61dbbf6f4dd9bde93928fbb8b2
#
_entry.id   89ea7d61dbbf6f4dd9bde93928fbb8b2
#
_cell.length_a   1.000
_cell.length_b   1.000
_cell.length_c   1.000
_cell.angle_alpha   90.00
_cell.angle_beta   90.00
_cell.angle_gamma   90.00
#
_symmetry.space_group_name_H-M   'P 1'
#
loop_
_entity.id
_entity.type
_entity.pdbx_description
1 polymer ?
#
loop_
_entity_poly.entity_id
_entity_poly.type
_entity_poly.pdbx_seq_one_letter_code
_entity_poly.pdbx_strand_id
1 'polypeptide(L)'
;MKQFKLAILASAIAGLTACGGDDGRNGANGSNGADGSNGVDSLITQTQLAAGDSNCPGGGIQFDSGADSNSNGVLETSEITDTKFVCEPFTGPAETDLIGNTRNNTWFSDAETKIASATAPNLTRGAAKNVILFVGDGMGISTVTAARILAGQLNGELGEDHNLSFDLFPYSGLAKTYNVDAQTPDSAGTMTALMSGVKTDAGVIGVNENIVRGDCSTVAGNELVTALELAEIAGKSTGILSTARITHATPAATYAKSADRDWEDDGDMPTAAKDAGCEDIASQLINFKANLEARIGGISVDGIDVVMGGGRRSFLPKDAAFNSPDAVSSVEGDRTDGRDLTAEWQALNPTGSYIFDKAGFNALNPQTATKVLGLFNA
;
A
#
# COMPACT_ATOMS: atom_id res chain seq x y z
N MET A 1 -12.96 -10.19 24.52
CA MET A 1 -11.75 -9.34 24.43
C MET A 1 -11.18 -8.87 25.78
N LYS A 2 -11.88 -8.89 26.89
CA LYS A 2 -11.33 -8.48 28.22
C LYS A 2 -10.51 -9.57 28.95
N GLN A 3 -10.58 -10.83 28.55
CA GLN A 3 -9.83 -11.92 29.20
C GLN A 3 -8.42 -12.18 28.63
N PHE A 4 -8.13 -11.68 27.44
CA PHE A 4 -6.81 -11.89 26.81
C PHE A 4 -5.73 -10.93 27.33
N LYS A 5 -6.12 -9.77 27.89
CA LYS A 5 -5.16 -8.79 28.46
C LYS A 5 -4.55 -9.22 29.80
N LEU A 6 -5.19 -10.15 30.54
CA LEU A 6 -4.70 -10.57 31.85
C LEU A 6 -3.66 -11.71 31.79
N ALA A 7 -3.65 -12.49 30.71
CA ALA A 7 -2.74 -13.64 30.58
C ALA A 7 -1.30 -13.26 30.17
N ILE A 8 -1.11 -12.11 29.50
CA ILE A 8 0.22 -11.65 29.07
C ILE A 8 0.98 -10.96 30.22
N LEU A 9 0.28 -10.34 31.14
CA LEU A 9 0.93 -9.67 32.29
C LEU A 9 1.42 -10.68 33.35
N ALA A 10 0.82 -11.86 33.44
CA ALA A 10 1.21 -12.90 34.40
C ALA A 10 2.48 -13.67 33.99
N SER A 11 2.83 -13.70 32.69
CA SER A 11 4.00 -14.43 32.20
C SER A 11 5.32 -13.66 32.32
N ALA A 12 5.26 -12.34 32.50
CA ALA A 12 6.47 -11.50 32.64
C ALA A 12 7.01 -11.42 34.07
N ILE A 13 6.23 -11.86 35.08
CA ILE A 13 6.61 -11.77 36.51
C ILE A 13 7.23 -13.09 37.05
N ALA A 14 7.07 -14.20 36.35
CA ALA A 14 7.52 -15.53 36.81
C ALA A 14 9.03 -15.82 36.57
N GLY A 15 9.81 -14.90 36.03
CA GLY A 15 11.22 -15.08 35.67
C GLY A 15 12.27 -14.62 36.70
N LEU A 16 11.88 -14.14 37.88
CA LEU A 16 12.80 -13.50 38.82
C LEU A 16 13.02 -14.23 40.16
N THR A 17 12.68 -15.52 40.27
CA THR A 17 13.00 -16.28 41.50
C THR A 17 13.67 -17.60 41.17
N ALA A 18 14.98 -17.60 40.97
CA ALA A 18 15.80 -18.79 41.17
C ALA A 18 17.28 -18.42 41.34
N CYS A 19 17.76 -18.28 42.57
CA CYS A 19 19.08 -18.64 42.99
C CYS A 19 19.07 -18.92 44.49
N GLY A 20 18.84 -20.20 44.85
CA GLY A 20 19.20 -20.77 46.14
C GLY A 20 20.37 -21.72 45.90
N GLY A 21 21.48 -21.48 46.56
CA GLY A 21 22.66 -22.35 46.50
C GLY A 21 23.03 -22.75 47.92
N ASP A 22 23.37 -24.02 48.10
CA ASP A 22 23.62 -24.73 49.34
C ASP A 22 24.86 -24.34 50.12
N ASP A 23 24.82 -24.61 51.42
CA ASP A 23 25.80 -24.29 52.44
C ASP A 23 27.14 -25.07 52.28
N GLY A 24 28.23 -24.35 52.18
CA GLY A 24 29.60 -24.84 52.25
C GLY A 24 30.25 -24.53 53.60
N ARG A 25 31.07 -25.47 54.15
CA ARG A 25 31.64 -25.52 55.47
C ARG A 25 32.61 -24.36 55.80
N ASN A 26 32.59 -23.96 57.07
CA ASN A 26 33.44 -22.94 57.68
C ASN A 26 34.92 -23.02 57.37
N GLY A 27 35.48 -22.03 56.77
CA GLY A 27 36.87 -21.73 56.67
C GLY A 27 37.29 -20.61 57.65
N ALA A 28 38.55 -20.59 58.10
CA ALA A 28 39.06 -19.71 59.10
C ALA A 28 38.87 -18.22 58.77
N ASN A 29 38.68 -17.42 59.86
CA ASN A 29 38.46 -15.97 59.77
C ASN A 29 39.60 -15.26 59.02
N GLY A 30 39.23 -14.69 57.86
CA GLY A 30 40.04 -13.68 57.18
C GLY A 30 39.67 -12.28 57.74
N SER A 31 40.64 -11.38 57.71
CA SER A 31 40.47 -9.98 58.10
C SER A 31 39.33 -9.34 57.31
N ASN A 32 38.54 -8.52 57.99
CA ASN A 32 37.45 -7.76 57.37
C ASN A 32 37.97 -7.02 56.15
N GLY A 33 37.41 -7.37 54.98
CA GLY A 33 37.54 -6.56 53.80
C GLY A 33 36.74 -5.25 53.97
N ALA A 34 37.20 -4.21 53.34
CA ALA A 34 36.45 -2.97 53.31
C ALA A 34 35.04 -3.20 52.81
N ASP A 35 34.04 -2.60 53.46
CA ASP A 35 32.65 -2.65 53.03
C ASP A 35 32.58 -2.27 51.56
N GLY A 36 31.98 -3.12 50.74
CA GLY A 36 31.70 -2.78 49.36
C GLY A 36 30.78 -1.57 49.29
N SER A 37 31.05 -0.68 48.38
CA SER A 37 30.14 0.42 48.07
C SER A 37 28.76 -0.13 47.72
N ASN A 38 27.72 0.47 48.31
CA ASN A 38 26.34 0.12 47.98
C ASN A 38 26.17 0.14 46.44
N GLY A 39 25.54 -0.88 45.89
CA GLY A 39 25.17 -0.87 44.49
C GLY A 39 24.21 0.29 44.20
N VAL A 40 24.32 0.83 43.03
CA VAL A 40 23.41 1.89 42.56
C VAL A 40 22.07 1.23 42.21
N ASP A 41 20.99 1.82 42.71
CA ASP A 41 19.64 1.32 42.39
C ASP A 41 19.33 1.47 40.90
N SER A 42 18.63 0.49 40.33
CA SER A 42 18.15 0.58 38.95
C SER A 42 16.70 1.04 38.96
N LEU A 43 16.43 2.10 38.23
CA LEU A 43 15.09 2.67 38.10
C LEU A 43 14.51 2.41 36.70
N ILE A 44 13.20 2.31 36.65
CA ILE A 44 12.43 2.24 35.39
C ILE A 44 11.33 3.29 35.48
N THR A 45 11.23 4.11 34.46
CA THR A 45 10.10 5.04 34.28
C THR A 45 9.26 4.67 33.09
N GLN A 46 7.99 5.05 33.13
CA GLN A 46 7.03 4.83 32.06
C GLN A 46 6.50 6.17 31.60
N THR A 47 6.52 6.38 30.29
CA THR A 47 5.92 7.55 29.64
C THR A 47 4.85 7.09 28.66
N GLN A 48 3.62 7.60 28.82
CA GLN A 48 2.54 7.33 27.86
C GLN A 48 2.82 8.12 26.59
N LEU A 49 2.84 7.43 25.46
CA LEU A 49 2.97 8.01 24.12
C LEU A 49 1.59 8.16 23.49
N ALA A 50 1.31 9.33 22.97
CA ALA A 50 0.06 9.58 22.24
C ALA A 50 0.13 8.97 20.82
N ALA A 51 -1.02 8.73 20.21
CA ALA A 51 -1.08 8.40 18.79
C ALA A 51 -0.43 9.53 17.97
N GLY A 52 0.38 9.15 16.97
CA GLY A 52 1.19 10.07 16.18
C GLY A 52 2.62 10.27 16.68
N ASP A 53 3.03 9.59 17.76
CA ASP A 53 4.42 9.61 18.23
C ASP A 53 5.35 8.93 17.19
N SER A 54 6.54 9.50 17.01
CA SER A 54 7.51 9.03 15.99
C SER A 54 8.03 7.62 16.22
N ASN A 55 8.05 7.14 17.47
CA ASN A 55 8.51 5.80 17.82
C ASN A 55 7.36 4.80 17.95
N CYS A 56 6.15 5.31 18.24
CA CYS A 56 4.92 4.52 18.37
C CYS A 56 3.77 5.24 17.67
N PRO A 57 3.63 5.13 16.35
CA PRO A 57 2.59 5.84 15.61
C PRO A 57 1.16 5.58 16.10
N GLY A 58 0.89 4.39 16.63
CA GLY A 58 -0.40 4.05 17.26
C GLY A 58 -0.56 4.54 18.71
N GLY A 59 0.44 5.21 19.26
CA GLY A 59 0.55 5.41 20.70
C GLY A 59 1.19 4.23 21.39
N GLY A 60 1.35 4.28 22.70
CA GLY A 60 1.98 3.19 23.43
C GLY A 60 2.61 3.66 24.73
N ILE A 61 3.60 2.91 25.20
CA ILE A 61 4.34 3.21 26.41
C ILE A 61 5.83 3.12 26.10
N GLN A 62 6.55 4.18 26.43
CA GLN A 62 8.00 4.18 26.50
C GLN A 62 8.44 3.77 27.90
N PHE A 63 9.41 2.87 27.98
CA PHE A 63 10.08 2.47 29.22
C PHE A 63 11.52 2.92 29.13
N ASP A 64 11.92 3.79 30.04
CA ASP A 64 13.31 4.20 30.21
C ASP A 64 13.87 3.51 31.46
N SER A 65 15.07 2.97 31.35
CA SER A 65 15.76 2.32 32.45
C SER A 65 17.19 2.82 32.58
N GLY A 66 17.66 2.87 33.79
CA GLY A 66 19.03 3.32 34.10
C GLY A 66 19.37 3.19 35.58
N ALA A 67 20.58 3.58 35.93
CA ALA A 67 21.08 3.56 37.29
C ALA A 67 20.87 4.93 37.92
N ASP A 68 20.23 4.98 39.10
CA ASP A 68 20.07 6.18 39.93
C ASP A 68 21.44 6.59 40.53
N SER A 69 22.25 7.24 39.72
CA SER A 69 23.65 7.56 40.05
C SER A 69 23.81 8.56 41.18
N ASN A 70 22.76 9.36 41.42
CA ASN A 70 22.75 10.39 42.47
C ASN A 70 21.91 9.95 43.68
N SER A 71 21.27 8.77 43.62
CA SER A 71 20.48 8.17 44.70
C SER A 71 19.32 9.05 45.19
N ASN A 72 18.68 9.77 44.25
CA ASN A 72 17.54 10.63 44.55
C ASN A 72 16.17 9.97 44.33
N GLY A 73 16.13 8.75 43.80
CA GLY A 73 14.92 7.99 43.51
C GLY A 73 14.18 8.42 42.24
N VAL A 74 14.81 9.26 41.40
CA VAL A 74 14.27 9.77 40.15
C VAL A 74 15.24 9.40 39.03
N LEU A 75 14.75 8.89 37.91
CA LEU A 75 15.55 8.60 36.72
C LEU A 75 15.60 9.85 35.82
N GLU A 76 16.70 10.56 35.86
CA GLU A 76 16.93 11.72 35.01
C GLU A 76 17.38 11.30 33.59
N THR A 77 17.22 12.19 32.62
CA THR A 77 17.59 11.93 31.21
C THR A 77 19.06 11.53 31.05
N SER A 78 19.96 12.04 31.91
CA SER A 78 21.39 11.68 31.90
C SER A 78 21.70 10.29 32.44
N GLU A 79 20.77 9.66 33.11
CA GLU A 79 20.89 8.36 33.77
C GLU A 79 20.24 7.24 32.94
N ILE A 80 19.47 7.59 31.91
CA ILE A 80 18.83 6.62 31.01
C ILE A 80 19.91 5.92 30.18
N THR A 81 19.98 4.60 30.33
CA THR A 81 20.93 3.74 29.59
C THR A 81 20.24 2.89 28.53
N ASP A 82 18.94 2.62 28.67
CA ASP A 82 18.15 1.88 27.69
C ASP A 82 16.73 2.43 27.61
N THR A 83 16.21 2.48 26.41
CA THR A 83 14.82 2.87 26.11
C THR A 83 14.15 1.81 25.30
N LYS A 84 12.99 1.34 25.71
CA LYS A 84 12.15 0.37 25.00
C LYS A 84 10.77 0.92 24.81
N PHE A 85 10.17 0.52 23.68
CA PHE A 85 8.82 0.92 23.32
C PHE A 85 7.91 -0.30 23.27
N VAL A 86 6.76 -0.18 23.90
CA VAL A 86 5.64 -1.12 23.72
C VAL A 86 4.55 -0.34 23.01
N CYS A 87 4.57 -0.42 21.69
CA CYS A 87 3.62 0.32 20.87
C CYS A 87 2.27 -0.42 20.82
N GLU A 88 1.20 0.35 20.93
CA GLU A 88 -0.10 -0.14 20.50
C GLU A 88 -0.04 -0.40 18.99
N PRO A 89 -0.78 -1.42 18.49
CA PRO A 89 -0.90 -1.56 17.05
C PRO A 89 -1.33 -0.20 16.47
N PHE A 90 -0.62 0.29 15.48
CA PHE A 90 -1.02 1.51 14.78
C PHE A 90 -2.43 1.26 14.23
N THR A 91 -3.39 1.72 14.98
CA THR A 91 -4.70 2.00 14.43
C THR A 91 -4.56 3.42 13.90
N GLY A 92 -4.20 3.58 12.64
CA GLY A 92 -4.31 4.86 11.94
C GLY A 92 -5.63 5.55 12.29
N PRO A 93 -5.95 6.72 11.75
CA PRO A 93 -7.27 7.32 11.95
C PRO A 93 -8.29 6.20 11.87
N ALA A 94 -9.24 6.12 12.80
CA ALA A 94 -10.10 4.96 12.97
C ALA A 94 -10.49 4.46 11.58
N GLU A 95 -10.46 3.16 11.32
CA GLU A 95 -10.73 2.59 9.98
C GLU A 95 -11.98 3.23 9.35
N THR A 96 -12.93 3.65 10.19
CA THR A 96 -14.09 4.46 9.84
C THR A 96 -13.74 5.84 9.27
N ASP A 97 -12.63 6.46 9.67
CA ASP A 97 -12.26 7.80 9.23
C ASP A 97 -11.44 7.75 7.93
N LEU A 98 -10.62 6.70 7.73
CA LEU A 98 -9.86 6.49 6.50
C LEU A 98 -10.75 6.25 5.29
N ILE A 99 -11.83 5.52 5.47
CA ILE A 99 -12.75 5.13 4.40
C ILE A 99 -14.13 5.78 4.55
N GLY A 100 -14.21 6.93 5.21
CA GLY A 100 -15.48 7.60 5.51
C GLY A 100 -16.37 7.79 4.29
N ASN A 101 -15.84 8.33 3.19
CA ASN A 101 -16.56 8.47 1.93
C ASN A 101 -16.94 7.12 1.31
N THR A 102 -16.14 6.08 1.52
CA THR A 102 -16.42 4.72 1.05
C THR A 102 -17.51 4.07 1.90
N ARG A 103 -17.39 4.08 3.24
CA ARG A 103 -18.38 3.46 4.14
C ARG A 103 -19.74 4.11 4.12
N ASN A 104 -19.80 5.41 3.94
CA ASN A 104 -21.09 6.14 3.87
C ASN A 104 -21.77 5.99 2.50
N ASN A 105 -21.14 5.30 1.55
CA ASN A 105 -21.72 5.05 0.25
C ASN A 105 -22.57 3.76 0.27
N THR A 106 -23.76 3.83 -0.30
CA THR A 106 -24.70 2.70 -0.30
C THR A 106 -24.18 1.48 -1.04
N TRP A 107 -23.37 1.66 -2.08
CA TRP A 107 -22.74 0.55 -2.81
C TRP A 107 -21.80 -0.27 -1.93
N PHE A 108 -21.07 0.40 -1.05
CA PHE A 108 -20.15 -0.28 -0.13
C PHE A 108 -20.93 -1.06 0.94
N SER A 109 -21.94 -0.44 1.56
CA SER A 109 -22.76 -1.12 2.58
C SER A 109 -23.54 -2.30 2.03
N ASP A 110 -24.01 -2.21 0.78
CA ASP A 110 -24.65 -3.32 0.08
C ASP A 110 -23.66 -4.45 -0.22
N ALA A 111 -22.42 -4.13 -0.55
CA ALA A 111 -21.35 -5.10 -0.76
C ALA A 111 -20.96 -5.78 0.57
N GLU A 112 -20.82 -5.05 1.67
CA GLU A 112 -20.57 -5.62 3.00
C GLU A 112 -21.67 -6.62 3.40
N THR A 113 -22.94 -6.26 3.17
CA THR A 113 -24.08 -7.12 3.45
C THR A 113 -24.02 -8.42 2.64
N LYS A 114 -23.67 -8.34 1.36
CA LYS A 114 -23.52 -9.51 0.49
C LYS A 114 -22.34 -10.39 0.89
N ILE A 115 -21.21 -9.78 1.25
CA ILE A 115 -20.04 -10.52 1.75
C ILE A 115 -20.39 -11.23 3.05
N ALA A 116 -21.01 -10.54 3.99
CA ALA A 116 -21.43 -11.12 5.26
C ALA A 116 -22.38 -12.33 5.06
N SER A 117 -23.31 -12.24 4.12
CA SER A 117 -24.21 -13.34 3.77
C SER A 117 -23.52 -14.50 3.08
N ALA A 118 -22.54 -14.24 2.22
CA ALA A 118 -21.76 -15.25 1.50
C ALA A 118 -20.72 -15.94 2.38
N THR A 119 -20.20 -15.26 3.40
CA THR A 119 -19.20 -15.79 4.34
C THR A 119 -19.79 -16.48 5.57
N ALA A 120 -21.13 -16.59 5.66
CA ALA A 120 -21.81 -17.32 6.74
C ALA A 120 -21.33 -18.79 6.81
N PRO A 121 -21.36 -19.44 7.92
CA PRO A 121 -20.36 -20.02 8.83
C PRO A 121 -19.62 -21.29 8.39
N ASN A 122 -19.41 -21.61 7.14
CA ASN A 122 -18.78 -22.88 6.74
C ASN A 122 -17.35 -22.76 6.14
N LEU A 123 -16.72 -21.60 6.18
CA LEU A 123 -15.40 -21.39 5.61
C LEU A 123 -14.35 -21.17 6.69
N THR A 124 -13.88 -22.25 7.32
CA THR A 124 -12.69 -22.21 8.16
C THR A 124 -11.47 -21.92 7.26
N ARG A 125 -11.03 -20.67 7.20
CA ARG A 125 -9.87 -20.27 6.41
C ARG A 125 -8.93 -19.42 7.23
N GLY A 126 -7.65 -19.71 7.10
CA GLY A 126 -6.60 -18.83 7.62
C GLY A 126 -6.59 -17.50 6.89
N ALA A 127 -6.05 -16.45 7.52
CA ALA A 127 -5.82 -15.18 6.86
C ALA A 127 -4.81 -15.35 5.70
N ALA A 128 -5.16 -14.83 4.53
CA ALA A 128 -4.23 -14.78 3.40
C ALA A 128 -3.07 -13.83 3.75
N LYS A 129 -1.84 -14.28 3.53
CA LYS A 129 -0.64 -13.43 3.69
C LYS A 129 -0.41 -12.54 2.49
N ASN A 130 -0.69 -13.05 1.29
CA ASN A 130 -0.50 -12.36 0.02
C ASN A 130 -1.80 -12.43 -0.78
N VAL A 131 -2.10 -11.36 -1.52
CA VAL A 131 -3.25 -11.28 -2.41
C VAL A 131 -2.75 -10.86 -3.79
N ILE A 132 -3.10 -11.61 -4.82
CA ILE A 132 -2.83 -11.27 -6.23
C ILE A 132 -4.17 -11.18 -6.93
N LEU A 133 -4.47 -9.99 -7.46
CA LEU A 133 -5.68 -9.73 -8.21
C LEU A 133 -5.35 -9.68 -9.71
N PHE A 134 -5.93 -10.58 -10.49
CA PHE A 134 -5.87 -10.56 -11.95
C PHE A 134 -7.14 -9.91 -12.50
N VAL A 135 -6.98 -8.88 -13.30
CA VAL A 135 -8.10 -8.15 -13.92
C VAL A 135 -8.00 -8.24 -15.43
N GLY A 136 -9.04 -8.79 -16.04
CA GLY A 136 -9.18 -8.82 -17.50
C GLY A 136 -10.01 -7.61 -17.96
N ASP A 137 -9.35 -6.59 -18.53
CA ASP A 137 -10.02 -5.42 -19.09
C ASP A 137 -10.73 -5.78 -20.39
N GLY A 138 -12.03 -5.45 -20.48
CA GLY A 138 -12.87 -5.81 -21.63
C GLY A 138 -13.07 -7.31 -21.81
N MET A 139 -12.66 -8.13 -20.85
CA MET A 139 -12.71 -9.59 -20.91
C MET A 139 -14.10 -10.11 -20.53
N GLY A 140 -15.05 -9.92 -21.43
CA GLY A 140 -16.42 -10.45 -21.28
C GLY A 140 -16.50 -11.96 -21.56
N ILE A 141 -17.70 -12.54 -21.33
CA ILE A 141 -17.96 -13.99 -21.50
C ILE A 141 -17.59 -14.49 -22.90
N SER A 142 -17.92 -13.72 -23.93
CA SER A 142 -17.60 -14.08 -25.31
C SER A 142 -16.10 -14.11 -25.59
N THR A 143 -15.34 -13.17 -25.03
CA THR A 143 -13.87 -13.15 -25.12
C THR A 143 -13.25 -14.36 -24.42
N VAL A 144 -13.70 -14.68 -23.22
CA VAL A 144 -13.26 -15.87 -22.46
C VAL A 144 -13.58 -17.14 -23.23
N THR A 145 -14.79 -17.23 -23.78
CA THR A 145 -15.22 -18.40 -24.59
C THR A 145 -14.33 -18.58 -25.83
N ALA A 146 -14.07 -17.50 -26.58
CA ALA A 146 -13.20 -17.54 -27.74
C ALA A 146 -11.76 -17.94 -27.37
N ALA A 147 -11.22 -17.37 -26.29
CA ALA A 147 -9.88 -17.70 -25.80
C ALA A 147 -9.77 -19.16 -25.36
N ARG A 148 -10.77 -19.69 -24.68
CA ARG A 148 -10.83 -21.09 -24.25
C ARG A 148 -10.83 -22.04 -25.45
N ILE A 149 -11.70 -21.78 -26.43
CA ILE A 149 -11.78 -22.60 -27.65
C ILE A 149 -10.43 -22.56 -28.40
N LEU A 150 -9.87 -21.37 -28.59
CA LEU A 150 -8.57 -21.22 -29.24
C LEU A 150 -7.45 -21.96 -28.50
N ALA A 151 -7.40 -21.83 -27.17
CA ALA A 151 -6.40 -22.53 -26.37
C ALA A 151 -6.50 -24.06 -26.53
N GLY A 152 -7.69 -24.61 -26.50
CA GLY A 152 -7.91 -26.03 -26.75
C GLY A 152 -7.49 -26.45 -28.16
N GLN A 153 -7.84 -25.67 -29.19
CA GLN A 153 -7.44 -25.95 -30.57
C GLN A 153 -5.93 -25.91 -30.77
N LEU A 154 -5.22 -24.98 -30.15
CA LEU A 154 -3.76 -24.92 -30.15
C LEU A 154 -3.11 -26.14 -29.48
N ASN A 155 -3.82 -26.77 -28.56
CA ASN A 155 -3.40 -28.03 -27.90
C ASN A 155 -3.83 -29.28 -28.69
N GLY A 156 -4.49 -29.14 -29.85
CA GLY A 156 -4.95 -30.25 -30.68
C GLY A 156 -6.31 -30.84 -30.27
N GLU A 157 -7.06 -30.12 -29.42
CA GLU A 157 -8.41 -30.47 -28.97
C GLU A 157 -9.47 -29.77 -29.85
N LEU A 158 -10.76 -30.10 -29.67
CA LEU A 158 -11.86 -29.37 -30.33
C LEU A 158 -12.03 -27.96 -29.73
N GLY A 159 -11.77 -27.80 -28.44
CA GLY A 159 -11.74 -26.53 -27.74
C GLY A 159 -12.97 -26.26 -26.87
N GLU A 160 -14.11 -26.85 -27.16
CA GLU A 160 -15.37 -26.62 -26.43
C GLU A 160 -15.28 -27.07 -24.96
N ASP A 161 -14.62 -28.21 -24.71
CA ASP A 161 -14.45 -28.81 -23.40
C ASP A 161 -13.13 -28.40 -22.71
N HIS A 162 -12.32 -27.57 -23.37
CA HIS A 162 -11.08 -27.07 -22.79
C HIS A 162 -11.36 -26.13 -21.61
N ASN A 163 -10.53 -26.22 -20.57
CA ASN A 163 -10.59 -25.32 -19.42
C ASN A 163 -9.37 -24.42 -19.37
N LEU A 164 -9.59 -23.12 -19.27
CA LEU A 164 -8.54 -22.19 -18.87
C LEU A 164 -8.23 -22.38 -17.39
N SER A 165 -7.03 -22.00 -16.95
CA SER A 165 -6.58 -22.24 -15.56
C SER A 165 -7.53 -21.65 -14.51
N PHE A 166 -8.16 -20.51 -14.78
CA PHE A 166 -9.10 -19.87 -13.86
C PHE A 166 -10.52 -20.47 -13.91
N ASP A 167 -10.88 -21.21 -14.96
CA ASP A 167 -12.16 -21.95 -15.00
C ASP A 167 -12.21 -23.04 -13.91
N LEU A 168 -11.03 -23.49 -13.47
CA LEU A 168 -10.89 -24.52 -12.45
C LEU A 168 -10.78 -23.94 -11.02
N PHE A 169 -10.94 -22.64 -10.84
CA PHE A 169 -10.93 -22.02 -9.50
C PHE A 169 -12.14 -22.51 -8.68
N PRO A 170 -11.94 -22.82 -7.40
CA PRO A 170 -12.97 -23.42 -6.55
C PRO A 170 -14.16 -22.51 -6.26
N TYR A 171 -14.02 -21.23 -6.54
CA TYR A 171 -15.07 -20.21 -6.35
C TYR A 171 -15.19 -19.36 -7.58
N SER A 172 -16.41 -19.17 -8.03
CA SER A 172 -16.76 -18.30 -9.14
C SER A 172 -18.01 -17.51 -8.81
N GLY A 173 -18.16 -16.36 -9.45
CA GLY A 173 -19.32 -15.49 -9.29
C GLY A 173 -19.50 -14.59 -10.50
N LEU A 174 -20.65 -13.96 -10.60
CA LEU A 174 -20.96 -12.98 -11.64
C LEU A 174 -21.02 -11.59 -11.01
N ALA A 175 -20.32 -10.61 -11.60
CA ALA A 175 -20.36 -9.22 -11.21
C ALA A 175 -21.16 -8.41 -12.22
N LYS A 176 -21.93 -7.42 -11.72
CA LYS A 176 -22.60 -6.42 -12.54
C LYS A 176 -21.64 -5.25 -12.74
N THR A 177 -21.22 -5.03 -13.99
CA THR A 177 -20.14 -4.10 -14.33
C THR A 177 -20.59 -2.75 -14.85
N TYR A 178 -21.87 -2.35 -14.67
CA TYR A 178 -22.35 -1.03 -15.08
C TYR A 178 -21.74 0.12 -14.24
N ASN A 179 -21.56 1.29 -14.84
CA ASN A 179 -21.23 2.53 -14.15
C ASN A 179 -22.51 3.22 -13.65
N VAL A 180 -22.42 4.22 -12.79
CA VAL A 180 -23.60 4.89 -12.23
C VAL A 180 -24.41 5.57 -13.33
N ASP A 181 -23.74 6.24 -14.26
CA ASP A 181 -24.33 6.98 -15.39
C ASP A 181 -24.45 6.18 -16.68
N ALA A 182 -23.91 4.95 -16.75
CA ALA A 182 -23.85 4.20 -17.99
C ALA A 182 -24.07 2.69 -17.79
N GLN A 183 -25.00 2.09 -18.57
CA GLN A 183 -25.23 0.64 -18.57
C GLN A 183 -24.06 -0.13 -19.20
N THR A 184 -23.49 0.42 -20.27
CA THR A 184 -22.25 -0.10 -20.85
C THR A 184 -21.08 0.52 -20.08
N PRO A 185 -20.32 -0.28 -19.33
CA PRO A 185 -19.27 0.23 -18.48
C PRO A 185 -18.03 0.65 -19.26
N ASP A 186 -17.22 1.50 -18.64
CA ASP A 186 -15.84 1.69 -19.02
C ASP A 186 -14.89 1.15 -17.94
N SER A 187 -13.61 0.99 -18.28
CA SER A 187 -12.60 0.48 -17.35
C SER A 187 -12.29 1.42 -16.19
N ALA A 188 -12.50 2.72 -16.33
CA ALA A 188 -12.21 3.70 -15.28
C ALA A 188 -13.16 3.51 -14.08
N GLY A 189 -14.46 3.63 -14.32
CA GLY A 189 -15.46 3.49 -13.26
C GLY A 189 -15.53 2.06 -12.71
N THR A 190 -15.37 1.04 -13.56
CA THR A 190 -15.42 -0.35 -13.09
C THR A 190 -14.20 -0.76 -12.26
N MET A 191 -12.98 -0.31 -12.62
CA MET A 191 -11.81 -0.58 -11.81
C MET A 191 -11.82 0.25 -10.53
N THR A 192 -12.33 1.48 -10.57
CA THR A 192 -12.58 2.27 -9.35
C THR A 192 -13.48 1.49 -8.40
N ALA A 193 -14.59 0.92 -8.91
CA ALA A 193 -15.48 0.11 -8.08
C ALA A 193 -14.82 -1.17 -7.55
N LEU A 194 -13.96 -1.81 -8.34
CA LEU A 194 -13.24 -3.00 -7.93
C LEU A 194 -12.26 -2.72 -6.79
N MET A 195 -11.55 -1.58 -6.86
CA MET A 195 -10.51 -1.22 -5.91
C MET A 195 -11.04 -0.52 -4.65
N SER A 196 -12.18 0.15 -4.73
CA SER A 196 -12.74 0.93 -3.60
C SER A 196 -14.02 0.35 -3.01
N GLY A 197 -14.72 -0.54 -3.74
CA GLY A 197 -16.05 -1.01 -3.37
C GLY A 197 -17.17 -0.01 -3.72
N VAL A 198 -16.87 1.11 -4.37
CA VAL A 198 -17.84 2.19 -4.70
C VAL A 198 -17.94 2.35 -6.20
N LYS A 199 -19.17 2.27 -6.72
CA LYS A 199 -19.43 2.59 -8.13
C LYS A 199 -19.35 4.09 -8.37
N THR A 200 -18.93 4.45 -9.58
CA THR A 200 -18.80 5.84 -10.02
C THR A 200 -19.20 5.96 -11.50
N ASP A 201 -19.14 7.18 -12.01
CA ASP A 201 -19.46 7.51 -13.40
C ASP A 201 -18.39 6.98 -14.37
N ALA A 202 -18.76 6.87 -15.63
CA ALA A 202 -17.86 6.50 -16.69
C ALA A 202 -16.78 7.57 -16.91
N GLY A 203 -15.54 7.13 -17.10
CA GLY A 203 -14.44 8.01 -17.47
C GLY A 203 -13.75 8.72 -16.30
N VAL A 204 -14.09 8.42 -15.04
CA VAL A 204 -13.46 9.02 -13.86
C VAL A 204 -12.72 7.96 -13.04
N ILE A 205 -11.66 8.35 -12.33
CA ILE A 205 -10.74 7.41 -11.68
C ILE A 205 -10.60 7.72 -10.19
N GLY A 206 -10.84 6.72 -9.34
CA GLY A 206 -10.55 6.79 -7.90
C GLY A 206 -11.38 7.79 -7.12
N VAL A 207 -12.53 8.22 -7.65
CA VAL A 207 -13.44 9.21 -7.09
C VAL A 207 -14.89 8.68 -7.09
N ASN A 208 -15.76 9.23 -6.26
CA ASN A 208 -17.16 8.81 -6.21
C ASN A 208 -18.03 9.51 -7.27
N GLU A 209 -19.31 9.17 -7.32
CA GLU A 209 -20.31 9.66 -8.29
C GLU A 209 -20.70 11.14 -8.16
N ASN A 210 -20.18 11.87 -7.16
CA ASN A 210 -20.52 13.28 -6.94
C ASN A 210 -19.61 14.23 -7.71
N ILE A 211 -18.72 13.71 -8.56
CA ILE A 211 -17.85 14.55 -9.39
C ILE A 211 -18.47 14.83 -10.77
N VAL A 212 -17.92 15.83 -11.43
CA VAL A 212 -18.25 16.16 -12.82
C VAL A 212 -17.04 15.80 -13.68
N ARG A 213 -17.21 14.86 -14.62
CA ARG A 213 -16.14 14.44 -15.52
C ARG A 213 -15.53 15.67 -16.25
N GLY A 214 -14.20 15.77 -16.21
CA GLY A 214 -13.46 16.88 -16.80
C GLY A 214 -13.38 18.14 -15.91
N ASP A 215 -14.04 18.16 -14.75
CA ASP A 215 -13.99 19.28 -13.81
C ASP A 215 -13.09 18.93 -12.60
N CYS A 216 -11.86 19.42 -12.64
CA CYS A 216 -10.87 19.27 -11.59
C CYS A 216 -11.37 19.74 -10.21
N SER A 217 -12.15 20.80 -10.15
CA SER A 217 -12.60 21.39 -8.89
C SER A 217 -13.51 20.47 -8.07
N THR A 218 -14.06 19.44 -8.70
CA THR A 218 -14.97 18.48 -8.06
C THR A 218 -14.23 17.26 -7.48
N VAL A 219 -12.92 17.11 -7.67
CA VAL A 219 -12.15 15.95 -7.18
C VAL A 219 -11.99 16.01 -5.67
N ALA A 220 -11.56 17.15 -5.14
CA ALA A 220 -11.28 17.33 -3.72
C ALA A 220 -12.51 17.02 -2.85
N GLY A 221 -12.34 16.10 -1.90
CA GLY A 221 -13.39 15.61 -1.01
C GLY A 221 -14.26 14.49 -1.58
N ASN A 222 -14.01 14.06 -2.82
CA ASN A 222 -14.70 12.95 -3.47
C ASN A 222 -13.78 11.76 -3.77
N GLU A 223 -12.51 11.82 -3.34
CA GLU A 223 -11.54 10.75 -3.51
C GLU A 223 -11.91 9.53 -2.68
N LEU A 224 -11.80 8.37 -3.29
CA LEU A 224 -12.02 7.07 -2.65
C LEU A 224 -10.69 6.46 -2.24
N VAL A 225 -10.70 5.72 -1.14
CA VAL A 225 -9.53 4.92 -0.73
C VAL A 225 -9.57 3.58 -1.44
N THR A 226 -8.45 3.18 -2.02
CA THR A 226 -8.32 1.91 -2.74
C THR A 226 -7.75 0.80 -1.86
N ALA A 227 -7.97 -0.45 -2.26
CA ALA A 227 -7.38 -1.61 -1.59
C ALA A 227 -5.83 -1.57 -1.60
N LEU A 228 -5.21 -0.97 -2.65
CA LEU A 228 -3.76 -0.77 -2.71
C LEU A 228 -3.32 0.24 -1.66
N GLU A 229 -4.00 1.38 -1.56
CA GLU A 229 -3.71 2.40 -0.55
C GLU A 229 -3.87 1.86 0.87
N LEU A 230 -4.89 1.04 1.12
CA LEU A 230 -5.06 0.38 2.43
C LEU A 230 -3.93 -0.62 2.72
N ALA A 231 -3.41 -1.31 1.69
CA ALA A 231 -2.27 -2.22 1.84
C ALA A 231 -1.00 -1.44 2.21
N GLU A 232 -0.74 -0.30 1.55
CA GLU A 232 0.36 0.60 1.88
C GLU A 232 0.27 1.12 3.32
N ILE A 233 -0.91 1.59 3.74
CA ILE A 233 -1.15 2.06 5.11
C ILE A 233 -0.92 0.93 6.13
N ALA A 234 -1.22 -0.30 5.76
CA ALA A 234 -0.97 -1.48 6.59
C ALA A 234 0.49 -1.99 6.54
N GLY A 235 1.40 -1.26 5.89
CA GLY A 235 2.83 -1.61 5.77
C GLY A 235 3.06 -2.90 4.97
N LYS A 236 2.25 -3.14 3.94
CA LYS A 236 2.40 -4.27 3.04
C LYS A 236 3.09 -3.83 1.75
N SER A 237 3.91 -4.71 1.21
CA SER A 237 4.44 -4.50 -0.13
C SER A 237 3.33 -4.54 -1.17
N THR A 238 3.38 -3.61 -2.12
CA THR A 238 2.39 -3.48 -3.18
C THR A 238 3.01 -3.49 -4.56
N GLY A 239 2.22 -3.88 -5.56
CA GLY A 239 2.68 -3.90 -6.94
C GLY A 239 1.55 -3.75 -7.94
N ILE A 240 1.86 -3.10 -9.06
CA ILE A 240 0.94 -2.90 -10.19
C ILE A 240 1.64 -3.38 -11.44
N LEU A 241 1.05 -4.37 -12.12
CA LEU A 241 1.55 -4.88 -13.39
C LEU A 241 0.43 -4.82 -14.43
N SER A 242 0.74 -4.33 -15.62
CA SER A 242 -0.24 -4.24 -16.72
C SER A 242 0.40 -4.55 -18.06
N THR A 243 -0.37 -5.14 -18.96
CA THR A 243 -0.02 -5.22 -20.39
C THR A 243 -0.42 -3.96 -21.16
N ALA A 244 -1.14 -3.03 -20.52
CA ALA A 244 -1.47 -1.71 -21.04
C ALA A 244 -0.44 -0.66 -20.56
N ARG A 245 -0.68 0.61 -20.93
CA ARG A 245 0.02 1.75 -20.31
C ARG A 245 -0.29 1.77 -18.82
N ILE A 246 0.70 2.04 -17.99
CA ILE A 246 0.50 2.11 -16.53
C ILE A 246 -0.41 3.29 -16.13
N THR A 247 -0.54 4.28 -17.00
CA THR A 247 -1.44 5.43 -16.88
C THR A 247 -2.85 5.15 -17.41
N HIS A 248 -3.07 4.02 -18.14
CA HIS A 248 -4.40 3.62 -18.58
C HIS A 248 -5.33 3.39 -17.37
N ALA A 249 -6.62 3.66 -17.57
CA ALA A 249 -7.62 3.69 -16.50
C ALA A 249 -7.59 2.48 -15.55
N THR A 250 -7.40 1.26 -16.06
CA THR A 250 -7.41 0.04 -15.25
C THR A 250 -6.28 0.02 -14.20
N PRO A 251 -4.99 0.13 -14.56
CA PRO A 251 -3.95 0.26 -13.54
C PRO A 251 -4.02 1.58 -12.78
N ALA A 252 -4.38 2.70 -13.42
CA ALA A 252 -4.46 4.01 -12.79
C ALA A 252 -5.47 4.06 -11.63
N ALA A 253 -6.60 3.37 -11.73
CA ALA A 253 -7.61 3.35 -10.67
C ALA A 253 -7.13 2.66 -9.37
N THR A 254 -5.96 2.05 -9.36
CA THR A 254 -5.34 1.54 -8.13
C THR A 254 -4.70 2.64 -7.29
N TYR A 255 -4.21 3.72 -7.92
CA TYR A 255 -3.40 4.76 -7.26
C TYR A 255 -3.84 6.20 -7.53
N ALA A 256 -4.46 6.50 -8.69
CA ALA A 256 -4.77 7.86 -9.09
C ALA A 256 -6.19 8.29 -8.70
N LYS A 257 -6.38 9.63 -8.65
CA LYS A 257 -7.65 10.32 -8.41
C LYS A 257 -7.82 11.37 -9.52
N SER A 258 -8.68 11.10 -10.50
CA SER A 258 -8.79 11.96 -11.66
C SER A 258 -10.24 12.17 -12.10
N ALA A 259 -10.57 13.41 -12.44
CA ALA A 259 -11.84 13.75 -13.04
C ALA A 259 -11.98 13.30 -14.50
N ASP A 260 -10.88 12.91 -15.14
CA ASP A 260 -10.92 12.30 -16.47
C ASP A 260 -9.81 11.23 -16.61
N ARG A 261 -10.18 10.09 -17.16
CA ARG A 261 -9.29 8.97 -17.44
C ARG A 261 -8.26 9.27 -18.53
N ASP A 262 -8.55 10.25 -19.37
CA ASP A 262 -7.71 10.60 -20.50
C ASP A 262 -6.59 11.59 -20.10
N TRP A 263 -6.53 12.04 -18.86
CA TRP A 263 -5.45 12.91 -18.35
C TRP A 263 -4.21 12.07 -17.97
N GLU A 264 -3.71 11.28 -18.93
CA GLU A 264 -2.58 10.37 -18.68
C GLU A 264 -1.28 11.12 -18.40
N ASP A 265 -1.07 12.27 -19.08
CA ASP A 265 0.03 13.21 -18.83
C ASP A 265 -0.47 14.66 -18.89
N ASP A 266 0.44 15.61 -18.68
CA ASP A 266 0.10 17.03 -18.67
C ASP A 266 -0.34 17.54 -20.06
N GLY A 267 0.12 16.92 -21.13
CA GLY A 267 -0.25 17.27 -22.51
C GLY A 267 -1.74 17.01 -22.80
N ASP A 268 -2.31 16.02 -22.15
CA ASP A 268 -3.72 15.63 -22.29
C ASP A 268 -4.67 16.47 -21.43
N MET A 269 -4.14 17.22 -20.46
CA MET A 269 -4.95 18.01 -19.54
C MET A 269 -5.35 19.35 -20.13
N PRO A 270 -6.63 19.77 -20.01
CA PRO A 270 -7.02 21.14 -20.34
C PRO A 270 -6.31 22.14 -19.42
N THR A 271 -6.01 23.32 -19.96
CA THR A 271 -5.36 24.40 -19.20
C THR A 271 -6.11 24.72 -17.90
N ALA A 272 -7.44 24.74 -17.94
CA ALA A 272 -8.27 25.03 -16.75
C ALA A 272 -8.06 23.98 -15.63
N ALA A 273 -7.84 22.71 -15.95
CA ALA A 273 -7.55 21.69 -14.96
C ALA A 273 -6.14 21.86 -14.36
N LYS A 274 -5.15 22.20 -15.18
CA LYS A 274 -3.77 22.53 -14.72
C LYS A 274 -3.80 23.75 -13.79
N ASP A 275 -4.49 24.82 -14.19
CA ASP A 275 -4.62 26.07 -13.43
C ASP A 275 -5.37 25.83 -12.09
N ALA A 276 -6.28 24.87 -12.04
CA ALA A 276 -6.99 24.45 -10.83
C ALA A 276 -6.13 23.54 -9.92
N GLY A 277 -4.93 23.16 -10.34
CA GLY A 277 -3.99 22.37 -9.56
C GLY A 277 -4.23 20.85 -9.60
N CYS A 278 -5.01 20.34 -10.58
CA CYS A 278 -5.05 18.89 -10.79
C CYS A 278 -3.74 18.37 -11.33
N GLU A 279 -3.42 17.16 -10.91
CA GLU A 279 -2.22 16.44 -11.29
C GLU A 279 -2.59 15.36 -12.31
N ASP A 280 -1.80 15.22 -13.39
CA ASP A 280 -1.96 14.14 -14.36
C ASP A 280 -1.68 12.77 -13.74
N ILE A 281 -2.18 11.71 -14.37
CA ILE A 281 -2.11 10.34 -13.83
C ILE A 281 -0.66 9.88 -13.68
N ALA A 282 0.25 10.19 -14.63
CA ALA A 282 1.66 9.82 -14.53
C ALA A 282 2.35 10.50 -13.34
N SER A 283 2.09 11.80 -13.15
CA SER A 283 2.61 12.54 -12.00
C SER A 283 2.09 11.98 -10.67
N GLN A 284 0.81 11.61 -10.59
CA GLN A 284 0.24 10.99 -9.39
C GLN A 284 0.90 9.66 -9.03
N LEU A 285 1.38 8.88 -10.01
CA LEU A 285 2.14 7.67 -9.73
C LEU A 285 3.46 7.98 -9.03
N ILE A 286 4.19 8.97 -9.52
CA ILE A 286 5.48 9.38 -8.93
C ILE A 286 5.29 9.99 -7.54
N ASN A 287 4.23 10.79 -7.38
CA ASN A 287 3.90 11.47 -6.15
C ASN A 287 3.00 10.64 -5.21
N PHE A 288 2.73 9.38 -5.53
CA PHE A 288 1.76 8.53 -4.82
C PHE A 288 1.91 8.59 -3.30
N LYS A 289 3.13 8.39 -2.78
CA LYS A 289 3.43 8.48 -1.35
C LYS A 289 3.03 9.83 -0.76
N ALA A 290 3.50 10.92 -1.36
CA ALA A 290 3.24 12.27 -0.87
C ALA A 290 1.74 12.62 -0.93
N ASN A 291 1.06 12.24 -2.01
CA ASN A 291 -0.37 12.48 -2.20
C ASN A 291 -1.22 11.70 -1.18
N LEU A 292 -0.88 10.43 -0.93
CA LEU A 292 -1.58 9.61 0.05
C LEU A 292 -1.39 10.14 1.47
N GLU A 293 -0.15 10.46 1.85
CA GLU A 293 0.18 11.03 3.16
C GLU A 293 -0.48 12.40 3.39
N ALA A 294 -0.53 13.25 2.36
CA ALA A 294 -1.18 14.56 2.43
C ALA A 294 -2.70 14.45 2.58
N ARG A 295 -3.33 13.52 1.83
CA ARG A 295 -4.79 13.34 1.85
C ARG A 295 -5.29 12.75 3.15
N ILE A 296 -4.61 11.77 3.72
CA ILE A 296 -5.08 11.06 4.91
C ILE A 296 -4.56 11.70 6.19
N GLY A 297 -3.34 12.24 6.19
CA GLY A 297 -2.71 12.83 7.37
C GLY A 297 -2.34 11.79 8.43
N GLY A 298 -1.23 11.98 9.12
CA GLY A 298 -0.84 11.14 10.27
C GLY A 298 -0.43 9.70 9.92
N ILE A 299 -0.26 9.38 8.63
CA ILE A 299 0.27 8.10 8.16
C ILE A 299 1.66 8.29 7.58
N SER A 300 2.43 7.21 7.50
CA SER A 300 3.68 7.15 6.75
C SER A 300 3.70 5.85 5.96
N VAL A 301 3.85 5.96 4.64
CA VAL A 301 3.95 4.82 3.72
C VAL A 301 5.29 4.86 3.02
N ASP A 302 5.76 3.75 2.48
CA ASP A 302 6.99 3.72 1.70
C ASP A 302 6.76 3.84 0.19
N GLY A 303 5.50 3.76 -0.23
CA GLY A 303 5.06 3.85 -1.62
C GLY A 303 5.17 2.53 -2.38
N ILE A 304 4.61 2.48 -3.58
CA ILE A 304 4.47 1.26 -4.37
C ILE A 304 5.84 0.63 -4.67
N ASP A 305 5.99 -0.68 -4.39
CA ASP A 305 7.28 -1.37 -4.54
C ASP A 305 7.58 -1.74 -5.99
N VAL A 306 6.58 -2.21 -6.73
CA VAL A 306 6.77 -2.68 -8.10
C VAL A 306 5.69 -2.10 -9.02
N VAL A 307 6.13 -1.37 -10.03
CA VAL A 307 5.28 -0.86 -11.09
C VAL A 307 5.84 -1.32 -12.43
N MET A 308 5.06 -2.04 -13.23
CA MET A 308 5.50 -2.48 -14.56
C MET A 308 4.36 -2.39 -15.57
N GLY A 309 4.61 -1.69 -16.69
CA GLY A 309 3.64 -1.55 -17.77
C GLY A 309 4.21 -0.82 -18.99
N GLY A 310 3.35 -0.44 -19.90
CA GLY A 310 3.68 0.47 -21.01
C GLY A 310 3.43 1.92 -20.64
N GLY A 311 3.42 2.81 -21.63
CA GLY A 311 3.07 4.23 -21.48
C GLY A 311 4.23 5.11 -21.06
N ARG A 312 5.47 4.74 -21.36
CA ARG A 312 6.68 5.52 -21.05
C ARG A 312 6.59 6.96 -21.58
N ARG A 313 5.91 7.17 -22.69
CA ARG A 313 5.70 8.49 -23.28
C ARG A 313 5.08 9.51 -22.31
N SER A 314 4.17 9.10 -21.47
CA SER A 314 3.53 9.99 -20.49
C SER A 314 4.44 10.38 -19.32
N PHE A 315 5.63 9.78 -19.23
CA PHE A 315 6.65 10.08 -18.21
C PHE A 315 7.82 10.92 -18.75
N LEU A 316 7.93 11.09 -20.07
CA LEU A 316 9.06 11.76 -20.71
C LEU A 316 8.64 13.11 -21.33
N PRO A 317 9.54 14.11 -21.31
CA PRO A 317 9.33 15.37 -22.02
C PRO A 317 9.12 15.13 -23.52
N LYS A 318 8.31 15.98 -24.14
CA LYS A 318 8.11 16.01 -25.60
C LYS A 318 9.32 16.63 -26.31
N ASP A 319 10.48 16.01 -26.11
CA ASP A 319 11.77 16.42 -26.65
C ASP A 319 12.60 15.17 -26.97
N ALA A 320 13.13 15.10 -28.18
CA ALA A 320 13.96 14.00 -28.65
C ALA A 320 15.23 13.75 -27.80
N ALA A 321 15.70 14.75 -27.05
CA ALA A 321 16.82 14.61 -26.13
C ALA A 321 16.55 13.62 -24.98
N PHE A 322 15.28 13.35 -24.68
CA PHE A 322 14.83 12.44 -23.62
C PHE A 322 14.38 11.08 -24.14
N ASN A 323 14.53 10.83 -25.45
CA ASN A 323 14.20 9.54 -26.02
C ASN A 323 14.97 8.40 -25.34
N SER A 324 14.30 7.32 -25.04
CA SER A 324 14.96 6.09 -24.57
C SER A 324 15.84 5.48 -25.67
N PRO A 325 16.85 4.68 -25.33
CA PRO A 325 17.72 4.03 -26.32
C PRO A 325 16.99 3.12 -27.32
N ASP A 326 15.81 2.62 -26.97
CA ASP A 326 14.95 1.76 -27.78
C ASP A 326 13.77 2.51 -28.42
N ALA A 327 13.75 3.84 -28.36
CA ALA A 327 12.69 4.64 -28.96
C ALA A 327 12.51 4.38 -30.46
N VAL A 328 11.27 4.14 -30.89
CA VAL A 328 10.93 3.91 -32.30
C VAL A 328 10.38 5.17 -32.97
N SER A 329 9.99 6.18 -32.22
CA SER A 329 9.50 7.48 -32.69
C SER A 329 10.60 8.53 -32.64
N SER A 330 10.50 9.57 -33.49
CA SER A 330 11.45 10.69 -33.47
C SER A 330 11.44 11.50 -32.16
N VAL A 331 10.26 11.56 -31.52
CA VAL A 331 10.07 12.09 -30.17
C VAL A 331 9.21 11.09 -29.43
N GLU A 332 9.69 10.53 -28.35
CA GLU A 332 9.00 9.50 -27.58
C GLU A 332 8.04 10.08 -26.55
N GLY A 333 8.45 11.14 -25.87
CA GLY A 333 7.69 11.74 -24.79
C GLY A 333 6.54 12.63 -25.28
N ASP A 334 5.46 12.67 -24.50
CA ASP A 334 4.27 13.49 -24.75
C ASP A 334 4.13 14.67 -23.78
N ARG A 335 4.89 14.70 -22.68
CA ARG A 335 4.81 15.76 -21.67
C ARG A 335 5.20 17.12 -22.20
N THR A 336 4.40 18.12 -21.92
CA THR A 336 4.60 19.53 -22.35
C THR A 336 5.15 20.43 -21.24
N ASP A 337 5.18 19.97 -20.00
CA ASP A 337 5.72 20.67 -18.84
C ASP A 337 7.27 20.57 -18.72
N GLY A 338 7.91 19.75 -19.56
CA GLY A 338 9.36 19.56 -19.59
C GLY A 338 9.89 18.66 -18.48
N ARG A 339 9.03 18.03 -17.66
CA ARG A 339 9.43 17.11 -16.58
C ARG A 339 9.80 15.74 -17.14
N ASP A 340 10.93 15.20 -16.68
CA ASP A 340 11.30 13.79 -16.84
C ASP A 340 10.92 13.04 -15.56
N LEU A 341 9.73 12.44 -15.55
CA LEU A 341 9.22 11.72 -14.39
C LEU A 341 10.00 10.43 -14.09
N THR A 342 10.72 9.88 -15.06
CA THR A 342 11.59 8.72 -14.82
C THR A 342 12.81 9.11 -14.00
N ALA A 343 13.40 10.28 -14.31
CA ALA A 343 14.51 10.84 -13.53
C ALA A 343 14.03 11.27 -12.12
N GLU A 344 12.85 11.89 -12.02
CA GLU A 344 12.25 12.24 -10.72
C GLU A 344 12.02 10.99 -9.85
N TRP A 345 11.48 9.91 -10.43
CA TRP A 345 11.29 8.66 -9.71
C TRP A 345 12.63 8.08 -9.19
N GLN A 346 13.67 8.10 -10.03
CA GLN A 346 15.00 7.63 -9.64
C GLN A 346 15.61 8.48 -8.51
N ALA A 347 15.38 9.80 -8.54
CA ALA A 347 15.82 10.69 -7.47
C ALA A 347 15.10 10.40 -6.13
N LEU A 348 13.81 10.09 -6.18
CA LEU A 348 13.02 9.69 -5.02
C LEU A 348 13.38 8.28 -4.51
N ASN A 349 13.87 7.41 -5.40
CA ASN A 349 14.19 6.00 -5.11
C ASN A 349 15.64 5.68 -5.51
N PRO A 350 16.66 6.20 -4.80
CA PRO A 350 18.06 6.09 -5.21
C PRO A 350 18.60 4.64 -5.20
N THR A 351 17.93 3.72 -4.51
CA THR A 351 18.23 2.28 -4.52
C THR A 351 17.28 1.47 -5.40
N GLY A 352 16.30 2.13 -6.02
CA GLY A 352 15.35 1.52 -6.93
C GLY A 352 15.94 1.24 -8.31
N SER A 353 15.24 0.42 -9.07
CA SER A 353 15.62 0.06 -10.44
C SER A 353 14.59 0.58 -11.44
N TYR A 354 15.01 1.53 -12.30
CA TYR A 354 14.24 1.89 -13.49
C TYR A 354 14.66 0.99 -14.64
N ILE A 355 13.70 0.36 -15.28
CA ILE A 355 13.91 -0.55 -16.43
C ILE A 355 12.93 -0.20 -17.56
N PHE A 356 13.39 -0.29 -18.80
CA PHE A 356 12.58 0.08 -19.96
C PHE A 356 12.58 -0.99 -21.07
N ASP A 357 13.42 -2.02 -20.95
CA ASP A 357 13.56 -3.07 -21.94
C ASP A 357 13.66 -4.48 -21.30
N LYS A 358 13.64 -5.48 -22.17
CA LYS A 358 13.78 -6.89 -21.78
C LYS A 358 15.16 -7.20 -21.15
N ALA A 359 16.20 -6.51 -21.58
CA ALA A 359 17.55 -6.72 -21.06
C ALA A 359 17.64 -6.26 -19.60
N GLY A 360 17.13 -5.06 -19.32
CA GLY A 360 17.01 -4.54 -17.95
C GLY A 360 16.14 -5.45 -17.07
N PHE A 361 15.00 -5.93 -17.59
CA PHE A 361 14.16 -6.87 -16.85
C PHE A 361 14.89 -8.16 -16.51
N ASN A 362 15.63 -8.75 -17.47
CA ASN A 362 16.38 -9.99 -17.24
C ASN A 362 17.58 -9.80 -16.29
N ALA A 363 18.11 -8.59 -16.19
CA ALA A 363 19.22 -8.25 -15.29
C ALA A 363 18.74 -7.97 -13.85
N LEU A 364 17.43 -7.75 -13.65
CA LEU A 364 16.87 -7.48 -12.34
C LEU A 364 17.03 -8.68 -11.41
N ASN A 365 17.62 -8.45 -10.25
CA ASN A 365 17.69 -9.47 -9.21
C ASN A 365 16.54 -9.28 -8.19
N PRO A 366 15.51 -10.14 -8.22
CA PRO A 366 14.34 -9.98 -7.34
C PRO A 366 14.66 -10.16 -5.85
N GLN A 367 15.82 -10.68 -5.50
CA GLN A 367 16.24 -10.85 -4.08
C GLN A 367 16.84 -9.57 -3.49
N THR A 368 17.25 -8.62 -4.34
CA THR A 368 17.93 -7.38 -3.91
C THR A 368 17.21 -6.12 -4.40
N ALA A 369 16.29 -6.24 -5.34
CA ALA A 369 15.48 -5.11 -5.80
C ALA A 369 14.54 -4.65 -4.68
N THR A 370 14.64 -3.37 -4.32
CA THR A 370 13.80 -2.76 -3.28
C THR A 370 12.56 -2.11 -3.88
N LYS A 371 12.75 -1.32 -4.94
CA LYS A 371 11.66 -0.71 -5.72
C LYS A 371 11.95 -0.82 -7.20
N VAL A 372 10.93 -1.03 -8.00
CA VAL A 372 11.07 -1.21 -9.45
C VAL A 372 10.04 -0.38 -10.19
N LEU A 373 10.51 0.43 -11.14
CA LEU A 373 9.67 1.07 -12.16
C LEU A 373 10.05 0.50 -13.54
N GLY A 374 9.15 -0.22 -14.16
CA GLY A 374 9.33 -0.78 -15.51
C GLY A 374 8.36 -0.15 -16.51
N LEU A 375 8.88 0.59 -17.49
CA LEU A 375 8.09 1.22 -18.56
C LEU A 375 8.60 0.72 -19.92
N PHE A 376 7.96 -0.31 -20.46
CA PHE A 376 8.50 -1.12 -21.57
C PHE A 376 8.17 -0.63 -22.97
N ASN A 377 7.15 0.22 -23.14
CA ASN A 377 6.76 0.81 -24.42
C ASN A 377 6.36 2.27 -24.22
N ALA A 378 6.51 3.07 -25.29
CA ALA A 378 6.04 4.45 -25.33
C ALA A 378 4.51 4.56 -25.25
#